data_50c1c901806e99dee1098afa60e521ca
#
_entry.id   50c1c901806e99dee1098afa60e521ca
#
_cell.length_a   1.000
_cell.length_b   1.000
_cell.length_c   1.000
_cell.angle_alpha   90.00
_cell.angle_beta   90.00
_cell.angle_gamma   90.00
#
_symmetry.space_group_name_H-M   'P 1'
#
loop_
_entity.id
_entity.type
_entity.pdbx_description
1 polymer ?
#
loop_
_entity_poly.entity_id
_entity_poly.type
_entity_poly.pdbx_seq_one_letter_code
_entity_poly.pdbx_strand_id
1 'polypeptide(L)'
;AKDRRQRQMCIRDSFYILKEEIVKSLNLTLGVVEKRQTLPILSNVLIEVDESSLKLTATDLESEISTTSTISNFNSGGKTTAPARKLSDLCRLLPDMAEIHFFLDGDNLKIESGSGKYNLSTLPSDDFPVFEFEDSQGQINISSENLKTIIMKTSFAMGNQDWRHYLN
;
A
#
# COMPACT_ATOMS: atom_id res chain seq x y z
N ALA A 1 -8.64 2.53 35.09
CA ALA A 1 -9.27 2.06 33.86
C ALA A 1 -9.09 3.14 32.80
N LYS A 2 -8.06 3.02 31.95
CA LYS A 2 -7.89 3.90 30.79
C LYS A 2 -8.76 3.36 29.68
N ASP A 3 -9.80 4.09 29.42
CA ASP A 3 -10.71 3.93 28.29
C ASP A 3 -9.89 4.02 26.98
N ARG A 4 -9.51 2.88 26.43
CA ARG A 4 -9.07 2.78 25.04
C ARG A 4 -10.32 2.88 24.19
N ARG A 5 -10.73 4.10 23.92
CA ARG A 5 -11.65 4.35 22.82
C ARG A 5 -10.98 3.84 21.56
N GLN A 6 -11.32 2.61 21.19
CA GLN A 6 -11.26 2.20 19.79
C GLN A 6 -11.97 3.30 19.01
N ARG A 7 -11.22 4.05 18.23
CA ARG A 7 -11.80 4.89 17.19
C ARG A 7 -12.44 3.91 16.22
N GLN A 8 -13.69 3.57 16.49
CA GLN A 8 -14.56 3.00 15.46
C GLN A 8 -14.50 3.98 14.30
N MET A 9 -13.90 3.54 13.21
CA MET A 9 -13.83 4.28 11.97
C MET A 9 -15.28 4.50 11.53
N CYS A 10 -15.70 5.75 11.60
CA CYS A 10 -17.07 6.13 11.29
C CYS A 10 -17.32 5.94 9.80
N ILE A 11 -18.56 5.59 9.42
CA ILE A 11 -19.13 5.49 8.05
C ILE A 11 -18.87 6.75 7.16
N ARG A 12 -18.00 7.66 7.59
CA ARG A 12 -17.72 8.95 6.94
C ARG A 12 -16.34 9.06 6.31
N ASP A 13 -15.45 8.08 6.54
CA ASP A 13 -14.09 8.15 6.02
C ASP A 13 -14.13 7.76 4.55
N SER A 14 -14.12 8.78 3.68
CA SER A 14 -14.20 8.57 2.25
C SER A 14 -13.35 9.58 1.47
N PHE A 15 -12.82 9.13 0.35
CA PHE A 15 -12.04 9.95 -0.57
C PHE A 15 -12.24 9.49 -2.02
N TYR A 16 -11.87 10.36 -2.94
CA TYR A 16 -11.89 10.09 -4.36
C TYR A 16 -10.46 10.16 -4.92
N ILE A 17 -10.17 9.29 -5.87
CA ILE A 17 -8.87 9.25 -6.54
C ILE A 17 -9.04 8.81 -8.00
N LEU A 18 -8.21 9.32 -8.89
CA LEU A 18 -8.17 8.85 -10.28
C LEU A 18 -7.54 7.45 -10.35
N LYS A 19 -8.09 6.61 -11.24
CA LYS A 19 -7.59 5.26 -11.50
C LYS A 19 -6.07 5.23 -11.72
N GLU A 20 -5.55 6.13 -12.54
CA GLU A 20 -4.15 6.18 -12.94
C GLU A 20 -3.22 6.38 -11.72
N GLU A 21 -3.62 7.26 -10.80
CA GLU A 21 -2.83 7.57 -9.60
C GLU A 21 -2.75 6.37 -8.67
N ILE A 22 -3.88 5.74 -8.37
CA ILE A 22 -3.89 4.58 -7.47
C ILE A 22 -3.22 3.36 -8.12
N VAL A 23 -3.41 3.12 -9.41
CA VAL A 23 -2.77 2.00 -10.13
C VAL A 23 -1.27 2.18 -10.17
N LYS A 24 -0.77 3.40 -10.38
CA LYS A 24 0.66 3.72 -10.32
C LYS A 24 1.24 3.38 -8.95
N SER A 25 0.60 3.82 -7.88
CA SER A 25 1.05 3.59 -6.51
C SER A 25 0.99 2.11 -6.13
N LEU A 26 -0.09 1.41 -6.49
CA LEU A 26 -0.21 -0.04 -6.26
C LEU A 26 0.86 -0.83 -7.03
N ASN A 27 1.18 -0.47 -8.26
CA ASN A 27 2.22 -1.14 -9.03
C ASN A 27 3.59 -1.07 -8.37
N LEU A 28 3.90 0.04 -7.70
CA LEU A 28 5.16 0.20 -6.97
C LEU A 28 5.17 -0.64 -5.68
N THR A 29 4.08 -0.65 -4.93
CA THR A 29 4.01 -1.38 -3.65
C THR A 29 3.89 -2.88 -3.82
N LEU A 30 3.30 -3.37 -4.94
CA LEU A 30 3.14 -4.81 -5.19
C LEU A 30 4.44 -5.58 -5.32
N GLY A 31 5.57 -4.90 -5.53
CA GLY A 31 6.89 -5.53 -5.64
C GLY A 31 7.31 -6.31 -4.39
N VAL A 32 6.88 -5.87 -3.20
CA VAL A 32 7.19 -6.52 -1.91
C VAL A 32 6.04 -7.40 -1.41
N VAL A 33 4.90 -7.45 -2.11
CA VAL A 33 3.76 -8.29 -1.71
C VAL A 33 3.91 -9.69 -2.27
N GLU A 34 4.32 -10.63 -1.46
CA GLU A 34 4.44 -12.03 -1.86
C GLU A 34 3.07 -12.74 -1.95
N LYS A 35 3.03 -13.84 -2.73
CA LYS A 35 1.81 -14.64 -2.91
C LYS A 35 1.54 -15.59 -1.74
N ARG A 36 2.57 -16.03 -1.05
CA ARG A 36 2.50 -17.00 0.06
C ARG A 36 3.16 -16.41 1.29
N GLN A 37 2.37 -15.73 2.09
CA GLN A 37 2.82 -15.18 3.36
C GLN A 37 2.40 -16.09 4.51
N THR A 38 3.29 -16.25 5.48
CA THR A 38 2.96 -16.91 6.75
C THR A 38 2.00 -16.08 7.58
N LEU A 39 2.06 -14.75 7.42
CA LEU A 39 1.16 -13.80 8.06
C LEU A 39 0.20 -13.20 7.02
N PRO A 40 -1.13 -13.41 7.15
CA PRO A 40 -2.11 -12.91 6.18
C PRO A 40 -2.05 -11.40 5.94
N ILE A 41 -1.68 -10.61 6.95
CA ILE A 41 -1.62 -9.15 6.85
C ILE A 41 -0.55 -8.66 5.86
N LEU A 42 0.52 -9.43 5.64
CA LEU A 42 1.58 -9.09 4.68
C LEU A 42 1.12 -9.23 3.21
N SER A 43 -0.02 -9.85 2.97
CA SER A 43 -0.66 -9.84 1.64
C SER A 43 -1.51 -8.59 1.41
N ASN A 44 -1.71 -7.77 2.44
CA ASN A 44 -2.42 -6.51 2.38
C ASN A 44 -1.47 -5.33 2.13
N VAL A 45 -2.03 -4.24 1.66
CA VAL A 45 -1.41 -2.91 1.67
C VAL A 45 -2.06 -2.09 2.77
N LEU A 46 -1.25 -1.39 3.57
CA LEU A 46 -1.73 -0.38 4.51
C LEU A 46 -2.13 0.85 3.70
N ILE A 47 -3.32 1.33 3.95
CA ILE A 47 -3.93 2.51 3.34
C ILE A 47 -4.06 3.56 4.42
N GLU A 48 -3.35 4.67 4.27
CA GLU A 48 -3.43 5.83 5.17
C GLU A 48 -3.89 7.03 4.34
N VAL A 49 -4.96 7.66 4.79
CA VAL A 49 -5.55 8.81 4.10
C VAL A 49 -5.48 10.03 5.01
N ASP A 50 -4.92 11.10 4.48
CA ASP A 50 -4.83 12.41 5.12
C ASP A 50 -5.46 13.47 4.21
N GLU A 51 -5.57 14.72 4.66
CA GLU A 51 -6.33 15.82 4.03
C GLU A 51 -6.15 15.96 2.51
N SER A 52 -4.98 15.64 1.98
CA SER A 52 -4.66 15.79 0.55
C SER A 52 -3.96 14.60 -0.08
N SER A 53 -3.68 13.55 0.70
CA SER A 53 -2.84 12.45 0.23
C SER A 53 -3.33 11.09 0.67
N LEU A 54 -3.12 10.12 -0.20
CA LEU A 54 -3.23 8.70 0.03
C LEU A 54 -1.81 8.12 0.11
N LYS A 55 -1.45 7.56 1.25
CA LYS A 55 -0.21 6.80 1.42
C LYS A 55 -0.54 5.31 1.40
N LEU A 56 0.15 4.56 0.54
CA LEU A 56 0.10 3.11 0.46
C LEU A 56 1.44 2.54 0.92
N THR A 57 1.41 1.63 1.88
CA THR A 57 2.61 0.96 2.40
C THR A 57 2.45 -0.56 2.30
N ALA A 58 3.45 -1.23 1.77
CA ALA A 58 3.54 -2.69 1.74
C ALA A 58 4.90 -3.14 2.26
N THR A 59 4.93 -4.29 2.91
CA THR A 59 6.15 -4.87 3.48
C THR A 59 6.12 -6.40 3.46
N ASP A 60 7.30 -7.00 3.37
CA ASP A 60 7.56 -8.44 3.56
C ASP A 60 8.38 -8.72 4.84
N LEU A 61 8.52 -7.75 5.72
CA LEU A 61 9.36 -7.72 6.93
C LEU A 61 10.87 -7.56 6.68
N GLU A 62 11.33 -7.66 5.45
CA GLU A 62 12.73 -7.40 5.07
C GLU A 62 12.84 -6.05 4.34
N SER A 63 11.79 -5.71 3.60
CA SER A 63 11.71 -4.48 2.81
C SER A 63 10.37 -3.79 3.03
N GLU A 64 10.35 -2.47 3.02
CA GLU A 64 9.12 -1.67 3.03
C GLU A 64 9.12 -0.71 1.84
N ILE A 65 8.00 -0.66 1.15
CA ILE A 65 7.75 0.34 0.09
C ILE A 65 6.54 1.17 0.47
N SER A 66 6.75 2.47 0.58
CA SER A 66 5.68 3.45 0.75
C SER A 66 5.58 4.35 -0.47
N THR A 67 4.35 4.64 -0.90
CA THR A 67 4.06 5.57 -2.00
C THR A 67 3.00 6.56 -1.56
N THR A 68 3.07 7.78 -2.09
CA THR A 68 2.07 8.82 -1.82
C THR A 68 1.46 9.30 -3.13
N SER A 69 0.13 9.39 -3.15
CA SER A 69 -0.67 9.93 -4.26
C SER A 69 -1.55 11.06 -3.79
N THR A 70 -1.86 11.98 -4.69
CA THR A 70 -2.83 13.05 -4.41
C THR A 70 -4.25 12.49 -4.54
N ILE A 71 -5.13 12.89 -3.63
CA ILE A 71 -6.55 12.55 -3.66
C ILE A 71 -7.37 13.78 -4.05
N SER A 72 -8.53 13.54 -4.67
CA SER A 72 -9.58 14.52 -4.87
C SER A 72 -10.70 14.29 -3.86
N ASN A 73 -11.30 15.35 -3.36
CA ASN A 73 -12.45 15.30 -2.44
C ASN A 73 -12.23 14.39 -1.21
N PHE A 74 -11.70 15.00 -0.18
CA PHE A 74 -11.46 14.39 1.12
C PHE A 74 -12.60 14.73 2.09
N ASN A 75 -13.17 13.74 2.75
CA ASN A 75 -14.17 13.96 3.78
C ASN A 75 -13.61 13.71 5.18
N SER A 76 -12.88 12.62 5.36
CA SER A 76 -12.26 12.29 6.64
C SER A 76 -11.10 11.31 6.40
N GLY A 77 -10.03 11.46 7.16
CA GLY A 77 -8.85 10.59 7.11
C GLY A 77 -8.98 9.38 8.01
N GLY A 78 -8.19 8.37 7.68
CA GLY A 78 -8.15 7.15 8.48
C GLY A 78 -7.11 6.18 7.97
N LYS A 79 -7.02 5.03 8.66
CA LYS A 79 -6.09 3.96 8.34
C LYS A 79 -6.84 2.64 8.25
N THR A 80 -6.53 1.86 7.25
CA THR A 80 -7.03 0.49 7.08
C THR A 80 -6.06 -0.34 6.27
N THR A 81 -6.33 -1.64 6.15
CA THR A 81 -5.57 -2.49 5.22
C THR A 81 -6.51 -3.12 4.20
N ALA A 82 -6.00 -3.45 3.02
CA ALA A 82 -6.76 -4.17 2.01
C ALA A 82 -5.88 -5.17 1.25
N PRO A 83 -6.44 -6.29 0.74
CA PRO A 83 -5.71 -7.26 -0.05
C PRO A 83 -5.10 -6.62 -1.30
N ALA A 84 -3.77 -6.43 -1.30
CA ALA A 84 -3.06 -5.60 -2.28
C ALA A 84 -3.30 -6.04 -3.73
N ARG A 85 -3.19 -7.35 -4.00
CA ARG A 85 -3.38 -7.89 -5.36
C ARG A 85 -4.82 -7.74 -5.84
N LYS A 86 -5.80 -8.08 -4.99
CA LYS A 86 -7.22 -7.93 -5.35
C LYS A 86 -7.59 -6.48 -5.61
N LEU A 87 -7.09 -5.57 -4.78
CA LEU A 87 -7.28 -4.13 -4.97
C LEU A 87 -6.69 -3.65 -6.30
N SER A 88 -5.45 -4.07 -6.61
CA SER A 88 -4.80 -3.73 -7.87
C SER A 88 -5.52 -4.28 -9.08
N ASP A 89 -5.91 -5.56 -9.05
CA ASP A 89 -6.63 -6.20 -10.16
C ASP A 89 -7.96 -5.51 -10.41
N LEU A 90 -8.69 -5.16 -9.34
CA LEU A 90 -9.94 -4.42 -9.42
C LEU A 90 -9.72 -3.03 -10.06
N CYS A 91 -8.77 -2.26 -9.56
CA CYS A 91 -8.51 -0.92 -10.09
C CYS A 91 -8.07 -0.94 -11.57
N ARG A 92 -7.31 -1.96 -11.99
CA ARG A 92 -6.91 -2.12 -13.40
C ARG A 92 -8.08 -2.40 -14.34
N LEU A 93 -9.12 -3.09 -13.88
CA LEU A 93 -10.30 -3.44 -14.69
C LEU A 93 -11.24 -2.25 -14.91
N LEU A 94 -11.11 -1.17 -14.13
CA LEU A 94 -11.94 0.01 -14.30
C LEU A 94 -11.59 0.76 -15.61
N PRO A 95 -12.54 1.54 -16.18
CA PRO A 95 -12.27 2.37 -17.36
C PRO A 95 -11.14 3.37 -17.11
N ASP A 96 -10.47 3.79 -18.18
CA ASP A 96 -9.45 4.83 -18.10
C ASP A 96 -10.08 6.17 -17.67
N MET A 97 -9.33 6.99 -16.96
CA MET A 97 -9.76 8.25 -16.35
C MET A 97 -10.95 8.12 -15.39
N ALA A 98 -11.24 6.90 -14.92
CA ALA A 98 -12.30 6.70 -13.94
C ALA A 98 -11.94 7.33 -12.60
N GLU A 99 -12.86 8.07 -12.02
CA GLU A 99 -12.80 8.48 -10.63
C GLU A 99 -13.32 7.33 -9.75
N ILE A 100 -12.58 7.01 -8.73
CA ILE A 100 -12.87 5.91 -7.81
C ILE A 100 -13.18 6.50 -6.44
N HIS A 101 -14.33 6.17 -5.91
CA HIS A 101 -14.75 6.50 -4.55
C HIS A 101 -14.44 5.35 -3.61
N PHE A 102 -13.65 5.62 -2.60
CA PHE A 102 -13.33 4.70 -1.52
C PHE A 102 -14.00 5.14 -0.23
N PHE A 103 -14.60 4.20 0.49
CA PHE A 103 -15.12 4.44 1.83
C PHE A 103 -15.12 3.17 2.66
N LEU A 104 -15.06 3.34 3.98
CA LEU A 104 -15.10 2.23 4.92
C LEU A 104 -16.51 2.03 5.46
N ASP A 105 -16.90 0.76 5.54
CA ASP A 105 -18.15 0.32 6.12
C ASP A 105 -17.88 -0.90 7.02
N GLY A 106 -17.65 -0.64 8.30
CA GLY A 106 -17.16 -1.63 9.25
C GLY A 106 -15.81 -2.21 8.82
N ASP A 107 -15.71 -3.52 8.74
CA ASP A 107 -14.50 -4.24 8.36
C ASP A 107 -14.37 -4.42 6.83
N ASN A 108 -14.99 -3.54 6.06
CA ASN A 108 -15.01 -3.62 4.61
C ASN A 108 -14.63 -2.30 3.95
N LEU A 109 -13.70 -2.38 3.01
CA LEU A 109 -13.39 -1.29 2.08
C LEU A 109 -14.36 -1.37 0.90
N LYS A 110 -15.24 -0.40 0.80
CA LYS A 110 -16.15 -0.23 -0.32
C LYS A 110 -15.49 0.60 -1.39
N ILE A 111 -15.69 0.21 -2.63
CA ILE A 111 -15.10 0.85 -3.80
C ILE A 111 -16.21 1.03 -4.83
N GLU A 112 -16.44 2.27 -5.24
CA GLU A 112 -17.46 2.59 -6.24
C GLU A 112 -16.81 3.36 -7.40
N SER A 113 -17.18 2.99 -8.63
CA SER A 113 -16.79 3.70 -9.85
C SER A 113 -17.86 3.52 -10.93
N GLY A 114 -18.46 4.60 -11.37
CA GLY A 114 -19.61 4.57 -12.26
C GLY A 114 -20.76 3.74 -11.67
N SER A 115 -21.17 2.67 -12.36
CA SER A 115 -22.18 1.73 -11.87
C SER A 115 -21.59 0.55 -11.08
N GLY A 116 -20.26 0.42 -11.05
CA GLY A 116 -19.57 -0.68 -10.36
C GLY A 116 -19.49 -0.45 -8.87
N LYS A 117 -19.81 -1.49 -8.09
CA LYS A 117 -19.70 -1.51 -6.62
C LYS A 117 -18.95 -2.75 -6.20
N TYR A 118 -17.89 -2.57 -5.42
CA TYR A 118 -17.01 -3.64 -5.00
C TYR A 118 -16.80 -3.58 -3.49
N ASN A 119 -16.47 -4.72 -2.91
CA ASN A 119 -16.25 -4.85 -1.49
C ASN A 119 -15.03 -5.73 -1.23
N LEU A 120 -14.08 -5.23 -0.44
CA LEU A 120 -12.91 -5.96 0.03
C LEU A 120 -12.90 -6.00 1.55
N SER A 121 -12.72 -7.19 2.12
CA SER A 121 -12.52 -7.33 3.56
C SER A 121 -11.19 -6.73 3.96
N THR A 122 -11.18 -6.02 5.06
CA THR A 122 -10.01 -5.37 5.64
C THR A 122 -9.50 -6.13 6.85
N LEU A 123 -8.27 -5.85 7.26
CA LEU A 123 -7.72 -6.22 8.55
C LEU A 123 -7.36 -4.95 9.32
N PRO A 124 -7.32 -4.99 10.66
CA PRO A 124 -6.96 -3.83 11.47
C PRO A 124 -5.60 -3.26 11.07
N SER A 125 -5.51 -1.94 10.94
CA SER A 125 -4.25 -1.26 10.62
C SER A 125 -3.20 -1.40 11.71
N ASP A 126 -3.64 -1.58 12.96
CA ASP A 126 -2.76 -1.70 14.12
C ASP A 126 -1.94 -3.00 14.12
N ASP A 127 -2.41 -4.02 13.39
CA ASP A 127 -1.72 -5.29 13.21
C ASP A 127 -0.70 -5.25 12.06
N PHE A 128 -0.68 -4.16 11.27
CA PHE A 128 0.24 -4.04 10.13
C PHE A 128 1.63 -3.62 10.63
N PRO A 129 2.67 -4.41 10.34
CA PRO A 129 4.04 -4.08 10.74
C PRO A 129 4.57 -2.89 9.92
N VAL A 130 5.03 -1.86 10.60
CA VAL A 130 5.67 -0.68 10.00
C VAL A 130 7.09 -0.60 10.53
N PHE A 131 8.05 -0.32 9.66
CA PHE A 131 9.43 -0.08 10.08
C PHE A 131 9.57 1.26 10.78
N GLU A 132 10.10 1.23 12.00
CA GLU A 132 10.60 2.43 12.66
C GLU A 132 12.04 2.66 12.16
N PHE A 133 12.23 3.69 11.34
CA PHE A 133 13.57 4.09 10.91
C PHE A 133 14.26 4.83 12.06
N GLU A 134 15.26 4.20 12.63
CA GLU A 134 16.20 4.92 13.52
C GLU A 134 17.00 5.93 12.70
N ASP A 135 17.31 7.09 13.30
CA ASP A 135 18.13 8.12 12.66
C ASP A 135 19.47 7.54 12.21
N SER A 136 19.65 7.39 10.91
CA SER A 136 20.89 6.86 10.35
C SER A 136 22.04 7.85 10.52
N GLN A 137 23.18 7.38 11.01
CA GLN A 137 24.40 8.20 11.20
C GLN A 137 25.11 8.56 9.89
N GLY A 138 24.59 8.16 8.74
CA GLY A 138 25.16 8.43 7.43
C GLY A 138 24.10 8.57 6.34
N GLN A 139 24.34 9.50 5.42
CA GLN A 139 23.48 9.75 4.26
C GLN A 139 24.30 9.69 2.99
N ILE A 140 23.84 8.94 2.00
CA ILE A 140 24.44 8.84 0.67
C ILE A 140 23.44 9.40 -0.35
N ASN A 141 23.87 10.38 -1.15
CA ASN A 141 23.08 10.92 -2.23
C ASN A 141 23.55 10.31 -3.57
N ILE A 142 22.66 9.61 -4.25
CA ILE A 142 22.91 9.03 -5.58
C ILE A 142 21.71 9.32 -6.48
N SER A 143 21.96 9.58 -7.77
CA SER A 143 20.88 9.73 -8.72
C SER A 143 20.18 8.37 -8.96
N SER A 144 18.85 8.39 -9.15
CA SER A 144 18.07 7.19 -9.42
C SER A 144 18.53 6.43 -10.66
N GLU A 145 19.03 7.13 -11.68
CA GLU A 145 19.58 6.53 -12.90
C GLU A 145 20.88 5.74 -12.62
N ASN A 146 21.78 6.34 -11.84
CA ASN A 146 23.03 5.67 -11.44
C ASN A 146 22.74 4.46 -10.56
N LEU A 147 21.85 4.59 -9.59
CA LEU A 147 21.45 3.47 -8.72
C LEU A 147 20.85 2.33 -9.56
N LYS A 148 19.92 2.64 -10.45
CA LYS A 148 19.32 1.66 -11.37
C LYS A 148 20.39 0.95 -12.21
N THR A 149 21.36 1.69 -12.75
CA THR A 149 22.44 1.14 -13.55
C THR A 149 23.32 0.19 -12.75
N ILE A 150 23.66 0.54 -11.51
CA ILE A 150 24.46 -0.31 -10.61
C ILE A 150 23.70 -1.61 -10.31
N ILE A 151 22.43 -1.52 -9.92
CA ILE A 151 21.59 -2.68 -9.63
C ILE A 151 21.48 -3.58 -10.86
N MET A 152 21.20 -3.04 -12.04
CA MET A 152 21.10 -3.84 -13.27
C MET A 152 22.40 -4.54 -13.65
N LYS A 153 23.55 -3.93 -13.38
CA LYS A 153 24.86 -4.51 -13.68
C LYS A 153 25.29 -5.59 -12.69
N THR A 154 24.69 -5.67 -11.52
CA THR A 154 25.03 -6.63 -10.47
C THR A 154 23.99 -7.73 -10.30
N SER A 155 22.72 -7.45 -10.62
CA SER A 155 21.60 -8.38 -10.41
C SER A 155 21.73 -9.73 -11.10
N PHE A 156 22.48 -9.82 -12.22
CA PHE A 156 22.69 -11.10 -12.90
C PHE A 156 23.56 -12.09 -12.09
N ALA A 157 24.34 -11.59 -11.12
CA ALA A 157 25.19 -12.40 -10.24
C ALA A 157 24.47 -12.82 -8.95
N MET A 158 23.23 -12.34 -8.73
CA MET A 158 22.42 -12.71 -7.57
C MET A 158 21.91 -14.15 -7.72
N GLY A 159 21.86 -14.89 -6.61
CA GLY A 159 21.22 -16.21 -6.56
C GLY A 159 19.72 -16.08 -6.80
N ASN A 160 19.11 -17.15 -7.28
CA ASN A 160 17.67 -17.23 -7.38
C ASN A 160 17.16 -18.31 -6.43
N GLN A 161 16.57 -17.92 -5.31
CA GLN A 161 16.13 -18.83 -4.25
C GLN A 161 17.25 -19.71 -3.67
N ASP A 162 18.48 -19.16 -3.54
CA ASP A 162 19.57 -19.87 -2.88
C ASP A 162 19.27 -19.93 -1.37
N TRP A 163 19.56 -21.07 -0.75
CA TRP A 163 19.42 -21.24 0.69
C TRP A 163 20.34 -20.30 1.49
N ARG A 164 21.38 -19.80 0.86
CA ARG A 164 22.27 -18.77 1.40
C ARG A 164 21.67 -17.39 1.11
N HIS A 165 20.87 -16.86 2.04
CA HIS A 165 20.10 -15.63 1.87
C HIS A 165 20.92 -14.42 1.39
N TYR A 166 22.20 -14.35 1.75
CA TYR A 166 23.09 -13.25 1.33
C TYR A 166 23.52 -13.30 -0.14
N LEU A 167 23.13 -14.31 -0.89
CA LEU A 167 23.37 -14.41 -2.33
C LEU A 167 22.15 -14.04 -3.19
N ASN A 168 21.00 -13.86 -2.60
CA ASN A 168 19.77 -13.48 -3.29
C ASN A 168 19.68 -11.99 -3.52
#